data_be12ff77777b4effd50a3598b596c2ea
#
_entry.id   be12ff77777b4effd50a3598b596c2ea
#
_cell.length_a   1.000
_cell.length_b   1.000
_cell.length_c   1.000
_cell.angle_alpha   90.00
_cell.angle_beta   90.00
_cell.angle_gamma   90.00
#
_symmetry.space_group_name_H-M   'P 1'
#
loop_
_entity.id
_entity.type
_entity.pdbx_description
1 polymer ?
#
loop_
_entity_poly.entity_id
_entity_poly.type
_entity_poly.pdbx_seq_one_letter_code
_entity_poly.pdbx_strand_id
1 'polypeptide(L)'
;MTERQEFRVLQTFQDFEVREYLPCVLAEVKVSAQYSTASSAAFSSLFKYISKGNQTSQAIAMTAPVISVQRADSVESDEWFVSFVMPLGSTFGHLPHPNDSRVVLRELDAETCIATSFRGRATEELAKAKIKQLRASAERENIVLSGENRICRFDPPFKPGFLQYNEIVIPVATSVN
;
A
#
# COMPACT_ATOMS: atom_id res chain seq x y z
N MET A 1 -5.05 19.01 2.68
CA MET A 1 -4.98 17.66 3.31
C MET A 1 -4.96 16.63 2.20
N THR A 2 -4.05 15.69 2.25
CA THR A 2 -3.94 14.63 1.25
C THR A 2 -5.09 13.63 1.43
N GLU A 3 -5.78 13.30 0.33
CA GLU A 3 -6.81 12.26 0.35
C GLU A 3 -6.22 10.92 0.77
N ARG A 4 -6.95 10.16 1.55
CA ARG A 4 -6.56 8.83 2.00
C ARG A 4 -7.44 7.76 1.37
N GLN A 5 -6.87 6.58 1.14
CA GLN A 5 -7.63 5.39 0.73
C GLN A 5 -8.78 5.15 1.71
N GLU A 6 -9.99 5.03 1.18
CA GLU A 6 -11.19 4.87 2.02
C GLU A 6 -11.41 3.43 2.47
N PHE A 7 -11.85 3.31 3.71
CA PHE A 7 -12.25 2.04 4.31
C PHE A 7 -13.36 2.24 5.35
N ARG A 8 -14.00 1.16 5.69
CA ARG A 8 -14.97 1.07 6.78
C ARG A 8 -14.44 0.13 7.85
N VAL A 9 -14.43 0.53 9.12
CA VAL A 9 -14.06 -0.35 10.23
C VAL A 9 -15.21 -1.31 10.49
N LEU A 10 -14.94 -2.62 10.39
CA LEU A 10 -15.91 -3.67 10.67
C LEU A 10 -15.83 -4.12 12.12
N GLN A 11 -14.63 -4.20 12.67
CA GLN A 11 -14.37 -4.63 14.05
C GLN A 11 -13.08 -4.02 14.57
N THR A 12 -13.05 -3.68 15.86
CA THR A 12 -11.87 -3.15 16.54
C THR A 12 -11.42 -4.12 17.61
N PHE A 13 -10.16 -4.52 17.56
CA PHE A 13 -9.47 -5.26 18.60
C PHE A 13 -8.52 -4.34 19.37
N GLN A 14 -7.87 -4.85 20.42
CA GLN A 14 -6.98 -4.05 21.23
C GLN A 14 -5.80 -3.44 20.44
N ASP A 15 -5.24 -4.20 19.51
CA ASP A 15 -4.01 -3.88 18.79
C ASP A 15 -4.15 -3.80 17.27
N PHE A 16 -5.35 -4.05 16.74
CA PHE A 16 -5.63 -3.94 15.30
C PHE A 16 -7.11 -3.76 15.00
N GLU A 17 -7.42 -3.44 13.76
CA GLU A 17 -8.78 -3.33 13.23
C GLU A 17 -8.99 -4.29 12.08
N VAL A 18 -10.23 -4.76 11.92
CA VAL A 18 -10.71 -5.38 10.69
C VAL A 18 -11.41 -4.30 9.87
N ARG A 19 -10.95 -4.08 8.64
CA ARG A 19 -11.42 -3.04 7.75
C ARG A 19 -11.91 -3.61 6.43
N GLU A 20 -12.95 -3.02 5.87
CA GLU A 20 -13.34 -3.20 4.47
C GLU A 20 -12.86 -2.00 3.68
N TYR A 21 -11.94 -2.22 2.77
CA TYR A 21 -11.47 -1.18 1.84
C TYR A 21 -12.35 -1.13 0.61
N LEU A 22 -12.66 0.07 0.14
CA LEU A 22 -13.43 0.29 -1.08
C LEU A 22 -12.60 -0.10 -2.32
N PRO A 23 -13.26 -0.47 -3.43
CA PRO A 23 -12.56 -0.68 -4.68
C PRO A 23 -11.76 0.56 -5.08
N CYS A 24 -10.58 0.36 -5.64
CA CYS A 24 -9.73 1.45 -6.11
C CYS A 24 -8.89 1.03 -7.30
N VAL A 25 -8.23 2.00 -7.92
CA VAL A 25 -7.19 1.75 -8.93
C VAL A 25 -5.84 2.08 -8.33
N LEU A 26 -4.87 1.22 -8.55
CA LEU A 26 -3.47 1.43 -8.18
C LEU A 26 -2.65 1.76 -9.42
N ALA A 27 -1.73 2.71 -9.29
CA ALA A 27 -0.60 2.85 -10.21
C ALA A 27 0.60 2.17 -9.54
N GLU A 28 1.11 1.13 -10.15
CA GLU A 28 2.08 0.22 -9.55
C GLU A 28 3.36 0.13 -10.37
N VAL A 29 4.50 0.12 -9.70
CA VAL A 29 5.82 -0.11 -10.29
C VAL A 29 6.50 -1.27 -9.58
N LYS A 30 7.03 -2.20 -10.37
CA LYS A 30 7.90 -3.27 -9.89
C LYS A 30 9.35 -2.78 -9.89
N VAL A 31 10.03 -2.90 -8.76
CA VAL A 31 11.44 -2.54 -8.63
C VAL A 31 12.24 -3.68 -8.01
N SER A 32 13.48 -3.83 -8.45
CA SER A 32 14.47 -4.70 -7.81
C SER A 32 15.41 -3.81 -6.99
N ALA A 33 15.22 -3.81 -5.68
CA ALA A 33 15.94 -2.93 -4.77
C ALA A 33 15.86 -3.45 -3.33
N GLN A 34 16.82 -3.05 -2.50
CA GLN A 34 16.75 -3.32 -1.08
C GLN A 34 15.58 -2.56 -0.44
N TYR A 35 15.09 -3.04 0.70
CA TYR A 35 13.99 -2.42 1.45
C TYR A 35 14.15 -0.89 1.59
N SER A 36 15.34 -0.44 2.00
CA SER A 36 15.62 0.97 2.28
C SER A 36 15.50 1.88 1.07
N THR A 37 15.61 1.35 -0.15
CA THR A 37 15.64 2.12 -1.40
C THR A 37 14.47 1.81 -2.33
N ALA A 38 13.69 0.76 -2.06
CA ALA A 38 12.60 0.32 -2.94
C ALA A 38 11.56 1.42 -3.21
N SER A 39 11.07 2.08 -2.16
CA SER A 39 10.09 3.16 -2.31
C SER A 39 10.62 4.32 -3.12
N SER A 40 11.85 4.77 -2.87
CA SER A 40 12.46 5.88 -3.62
C SER A 40 12.78 5.51 -5.06
N ALA A 41 13.16 4.26 -5.33
CA ALA A 41 13.41 3.77 -6.68
C ALA A 41 12.14 3.80 -7.55
N ALA A 42 10.99 3.48 -6.95
CA ALA A 42 9.70 3.50 -7.65
C ALA A 42 9.06 4.88 -7.71
N PHE A 43 9.30 5.73 -6.70
CA PHE A 43 8.61 7.00 -6.52
C PHE A 43 8.74 7.93 -7.73
N SER A 44 9.91 8.01 -8.34
CA SER A 44 10.14 8.89 -9.50
C SER A 44 9.21 8.58 -10.67
N SER A 45 9.03 7.31 -11.01
CA SER A 45 8.13 6.89 -12.11
C SER A 45 6.67 7.15 -11.77
N LEU A 46 6.26 6.83 -10.56
CA LEU A 46 4.89 7.06 -10.08
C LEU A 46 4.56 8.55 -9.99
N PHE A 47 5.50 9.36 -9.46
CA PHE A 47 5.31 10.80 -9.36
C PHE A 47 5.27 11.48 -10.74
N LYS A 48 6.09 11.04 -11.68
CA LYS A 48 6.00 11.50 -13.08
C LYS A 48 4.63 11.21 -13.67
N TYR A 49 4.10 10.02 -13.47
CA TYR A 49 2.78 9.64 -13.95
C TYR A 49 1.69 10.60 -13.49
N ILE A 50 1.60 10.87 -12.19
CA ILE A 50 0.57 11.78 -11.64
C ILE A 50 0.86 13.27 -11.93
N SER A 51 2.10 13.61 -12.27
CA SER A 51 2.55 14.98 -12.62
C SER A 51 2.55 15.22 -14.14
N LYS A 52 1.54 14.74 -14.85
CA LYS A 52 1.37 14.88 -16.32
C LYS A 52 2.21 13.94 -17.18
N GLY A 53 2.94 12.99 -16.63
CA GLY A 53 3.68 11.95 -17.36
C GLY A 53 2.78 10.86 -17.93
N ASN A 54 1.71 11.24 -18.61
CA ASN A 54 0.71 10.37 -19.19
C ASN A 54 0.24 10.91 -20.54
N GLN A 55 -0.46 10.10 -21.32
CA GLN A 55 -0.81 10.41 -22.72
C GLN A 55 -1.63 11.69 -22.88
N THR A 56 -2.40 12.09 -21.89
CA THR A 56 -3.24 13.30 -21.96
C THR A 56 -2.63 14.49 -21.20
N SER A 57 -1.42 14.35 -20.67
CA SER A 57 -0.76 15.37 -19.84
C SER A 57 -1.63 15.87 -18.67
N GLN A 58 -2.44 14.99 -18.13
CA GLN A 58 -3.34 15.29 -17.02
C GLN A 58 -2.60 15.19 -15.68
N ALA A 59 -2.79 16.18 -14.81
CA ALA A 59 -2.36 16.09 -13.43
C ALA A 59 -3.36 15.26 -12.62
N ILE A 60 -2.86 14.32 -11.83
CA ILE A 60 -3.64 13.47 -10.93
C ILE A 60 -3.24 13.83 -9.50
N ALA A 61 -4.21 14.03 -8.61
CA ALA A 61 -3.93 14.40 -7.24
C ALA A 61 -3.17 13.29 -6.49
N MET A 62 -2.18 13.67 -5.68
CA MET A 62 -1.49 12.75 -4.78
C MET A 62 -2.40 12.30 -3.66
N THR A 63 -2.41 11.01 -3.37
CA THR A 63 -3.15 10.40 -2.26
C THR A 63 -2.18 9.73 -1.27
N ALA A 64 -2.71 9.21 -0.19
CA ALA A 64 -2.02 8.37 0.77
C ALA A 64 -2.83 7.09 1.03
N PRO A 65 -2.20 5.98 1.34
CA PRO A 65 -0.75 5.77 1.51
C PRO A 65 -0.01 5.48 0.20
N VAL A 66 1.32 5.47 0.28
CA VAL A 66 2.19 4.74 -0.66
C VAL A 66 2.32 3.32 -0.12
N ILE A 67 1.96 2.34 -0.93
CA ILE A 67 1.92 0.93 -0.54
C ILE A 67 3.15 0.22 -1.10
N SER A 68 3.87 -0.50 -0.24
CA SER A 68 4.99 -1.36 -0.65
C SER A 68 4.70 -2.80 -0.27
N VAL A 69 4.85 -3.72 -1.24
CA VAL A 69 4.65 -5.15 -1.06
C VAL A 69 5.86 -5.90 -1.60
N GLN A 70 6.40 -6.81 -0.81
CA GLN A 70 7.41 -7.77 -1.26
C GLN A 70 6.70 -9.09 -1.57
N ARG A 71 6.80 -9.60 -2.78
CA ARG A 71 6.22 -10.90 -3.12
C ARG A 71 7.03 -12.05 -2.55
N ALA A 72 6.32 -12.99 -1.93
CA ALA A 72 6.93 -14.11 -1.21
C ALA A 72 7.49 -15.24 -2.12
N ASP A 73 7.26 -15.18 -3.42
CA ASP A 73 7.64 -16.26 -4.36
C ASP A 73 9.15 -16.38 -4.62
N SER A 74 9.94 -15.52 -3.99
CA SER A 74 11.38 -15.56 -4.09
C SER A 74 12.00 -15.28 -2.72
N VAL A 75 12.52 -16.32 -2.11
CA VAL A 75 13.21 -16.31 -0.80
C VAL A 75 14.45 -15.39 -0.79
N GLU A 76 14.85 -14.89 -1.95
CA GLU A 76 16.04 -14.04 -2.14
C GLU A 76 15.81 -12.82 -3.03
N SER A 77 14.55 -12.45 -3.37
CA SER A 77 14.40 -11.33 -4.27
C SER A 77 14.17 -10.02 -3.52
N ASP A 78 15.05 -9.09 -3.80
CA ASP A 78 14.85 -7.66 -3.56
C ASP A 78 13.75 -7.10 -4.48
N GLU A 79 12.69 -7.88 -4.75
CA GLU A 79 11.63 -7.50 -5.66
C GLU A 79 10.46 -6.91 -4.88
N TRP A 80 10.17 -5.66 -5.19
CA TRP A 80 9.12 -4.89 -4.55
C TRP A 80 8.10 -4.39 -5.58
N PHE A 81 6.85 -4.35 -5.16
CA PHE A 81 5.78 -3.65 -5.85
C PHE A 81 5.42 -2.42 -5.02
N VAL A 82 5.58 -1.25 -5.60
CA VAL A 82 5.26 0.03 -4.95
C VAL A 82 4.11 0.66 -5.71
N SER A 83 3.08 1.07 -4.99
CA SER A 83 1.85 1.58 -5.59
C SER A 83 1.43 2.91 -4.99
N PHE A 84 0.89 3.78 -5.85
CA PHE A 84 0.06 4.91 -5.46
C PHE A 84 -1.41 4.50 -5.62
N VAL A 85 -2.23 4.85 -4.65
CA VAL A 85 -3.69 4.72 -4.76
C VAL A 85 -4.19 5.89 -5.59
N MET A 86 -4.98 5.62 -6.63
CA MET A 86 -5.58 6.70 -7.42
C MET A 86 -6.72 7.37 -6.65
N PRO A 87 -7.02 8.66 -6.90
CA PRO A 87 -8.09 9.37 -6.21
C PRO A 87 -9.42 8.62 -6.22
N LEU A 88 -10.22 8.80 -5.18
CA LEU A 88 -11.55 8.21 -5.09
C LEU A 88 -12.38 8.52 -6.32
N GLY A 89 -13.10 7.53 -6.83
CA GLY A 89 -13.88 7.65 -8.05
C GLY A 89 -13.09 7.47 -9.34
N SER A 90 -11.76 7.27 -9.27
CA SER A 90 -10.96 6.91 -10.44
C SER A 90 -11.39 5.54 -10.96
N THR A 91 -11.51 5.44 -12.27
CA THR A 91 -11.78 4.17 -12.95
C THR A 91 -10.70 3.87 -13.97
N PHE A 92 -10.43 2.61 -14.18
CA PHE A 92 -9.40 2.16 -15.12
C PHE A 92 -9.60 2.77 -16.52
N GLY A 93 -10.84 2.85 -16.99
CA GLY A 93 -11.16 3.37 -18.32
C GLY A 93 -11.03 4.89 -18.47
N HIS A 94 -11.01 5.64 -17.39
CA HIS A 94 -10.91 7.11 -17.41
C HIS A 94 -9.53 7.65 -17.01
N LEU A 95 -8.70 6.83 -16.40
CA LEU A 95 -7.33 7.23 -16.08
C LEU A 95 -6.48 7.27 -17.38
N PRO A 96 -5.65 8.30 -17.56
CA PRO A 96 -4.77 8.37 -18.72
C PRO A 96 -3.70 7.30 -18.65
N HIS A 97 -3.30 6.76 -19.82
CA HIS A 97 -2.23 5.79 -19.89
C HIS A 97 -0.89 6.40 -19.48
N PRO A 98 -0.10 5.70 -18.63
CA PRO A 98 1.25 6.14 -18.30
C PRO A 98 2.15 6.20 -19.53
N ASN A 99 3.02 7.22 -19.62
CA ASN A 99 4.05 7.28 -20.65
C ASN A 99 5.22 6.33 -20.35
N ASP A 100 5.45 6.05 -19.06
CA ASP A 100 6.46 5.09 -18.61
C ASP A 100 5.84 3.70 -18.55
N SER A 101 6.33 2.77 -19.37
CA SER A 101 5.82 1.39 -19.45
C SER A 101 6.01 0.58 -18.15
N ARG A 102 6.86 1.06 -17.24
CA ARG A 102 7.04 0.43 -15.93
C ARG A 102 5.87 0.69 -14.97
N VAL A 103 5.11 1.76 -15.22
CA VAL A 103 3.91 2.08 -14.44
C VAL A 103 2.74 1.30 -15.00
N VAL A 104 2.15 0.43 -14.19
CA VAL A 104 1.01 -0.41 -14.55
C VAL A 104 -0.20 0.01 -13.72
N LEU A 105 -1.32 0.26 -14.36
CA LEU A 105 -2.59 0.49 -13.68
C LEU A 105 -3.24 -0.85 -13.35
N ARG A 106 -3.69 -1.01 -12.12
CA ARG A 106 -4.33 -2.25 -11.65
C ARG A 106 -5.57 -1.92 -10.82
N GLU A 107 -6.69 -2.54 -11.18
CA GLU A 107 -7.89 -2.49 -10.35
C GLU A 107 -7.75 -3.39 -9.12
N LEU A 108 -8.23 -2.91 -8.01
CA LEU A 108 -8.32 -3.62 -6.75
C LEU A 108 -9.78 -3.62 -6.32
N ASP A 109 -10.37 -4.80 -6.22
CA ASP A 109 -11.74 -4.97 -5.73
C ASP A 109 -11.85 -4.59 -4.24
N ALA A 110 -13.08 -4.41 -3.78
CA ALA A 110 -13.33 -4.29 -2.35
C ALA A 110 -12.79 -5.50 -1.61
N GLU A 111 -12.07 -5.27 -0.54
CA GLU A 111 -11.44 -6.35 0.22
C GLU A 111 -11.48 -6.10 1.73
N THR A 112 -11.58 -7.19 2.47
CA THR A 112 -11.45 -7.15 3.93
C THR A 112 -10.00 -7.40 4.32
N CYS A 113 -9.45 -6.51 5.15
CA CYS A 113 -8.09 -6.59 5.64
C CYS A 113 -8.05 -6.40 7.15
N ILE A 114 -6.98 -6.88 7.77
CA ILE A 114 -6.59 -6.41 9.10
C ILE A 114 -5.57 -5.30 8.96
N ALA A 115 -5.59 -4.35 9.88
CA ALA A 115 -4.69 -3.21 9.87
C ALA A 115 -4.24 -2.82 11.28
N THR A 116 -2.96 -2.49 11.42
CA THR A 116 -2.40 -1.87 12.61
C THR A 116 -1.59 -0.65 12.24
N SER A 117 -1.61 0.36 13.08
CA SER A 117 -0.85 1.60 12.87
C SER A 117 0.35 1.68 13.81
N PHE A 118 1.36 2.40 13.38
CA PHE A 118 2.52 2.72 14.21
C PHE A 118 3.14 4.06 13.81
N ARG A 119 3.80 4.68 14.76
CA ARG A 119 4.56 5.91 14.55
C ARG A 119 6.05 5.59 14.50
N GLY A 120 6.77 6.44 13.82
CA GLY A 120 8.21 6.29 13.61
C GLY A 120 8.54 6.02 12.14
N ARG A 121 9.82 6.14 11.81
CA ARG A 121 10.28 5.79 10.46
C ARG A 121 10.06 4.29 10.24
N ALA A 122 9.40 3.93 9.16
CA ALA A 122 9.16 2.53 8.78
C ALA A 122 10.46 1.88 8.27
N THR A 123 11.40 1.61 9.18
CA THR A 123 12.61 0.83 8.90
C THR A 123 12.22 -0.62 8.61
N GLU A 124 13.11 -1.36 7.95
CA GLU A 124 12.88 -2.78 7.67
C GLU A 124 12.65 -3.59 8.95
N GLU A 125 13.47 -3.35 9.97
CA GLU A 125 13.37 -4.00 11.27
C GLU A 125 12.02 -3.72 11.95
N LEU A 126 11.62 -2.45 12.02
CA LEU A 126 10.35 -2.06 12.63
C LEU A 126 9.16 -2.61 11.84
N ALA A 127 9.18 -2.55 10.51
CA ALA A 127 8.13 -3.10 9.67
C ALA A 127 7.98 -4.61 9.87
N LYS A 128 9.09 -5.36 9.84
CA LYS A 128 9.10 -6.81 10.11
C LYS A 128 8.54 -7.16 11.49
N ALA A 129 8.90 -6.39 12.52
CA ALA A 129 8.38 -6.58 13.87
C ALA A 129 6.86 -6.35 13.94
N LYS A 130 6.37 -5.30 13.29
CA LYS A 130 4.93 -4.99 13.24
C LYS A 130 4.14 -6.00 12.44
N ILE A 131 4.66 -6.51 11.33
CA ILE A 131 4.07 -7.59 10.54
C ILE A 131 3.95 -8.86 11.41
N LYS A 132 5.02 -9.25 12.07
CA LYS A 132 5.03 -10.43 12.95
C LYS A 132 3.99 -10.30 14.07
N GLN A 133 3.92 -9.13 14.72
CA GLN A 133 2.96 -8.85 15.77
C GLN A 133 1.52 -8.94 15.24
N LEU A 134 1.22 -8.33 14.11
CA LEU A 134 -0.12 -8.33 13.52
C LEU A 134 -0.56 -9.74 13.11
N ARG A 135 0.33 -10.53 12.52
CA ARG A 135 0.04 -11.93 12.17
C ARG A 135 -0.23 -12.78 13.41
N ALA A 136 0.54 -12.61 14.48
CA ALA A 136 0.29 -13.29 15.75
C ALA A 136 -1.06 -12.88 16.38
N SER A 137 -1.42 -11.61 16.28
CA SER A 137 -2.72 -11.12 16.77
C SER A 137 -3.89 -11.71 15.96
N ALA A 138 -3.75 -11.80 14.65
CA ALA A 138 -4.75 -12.45 13.78
C ALA A 138 -4.95 -13.94 14.14
N GLU A 139 -3.84 -14.65 14.36
CA GLU A 139 -3.89 -16.06 14.77
C GLU A 139 -4.61 -16.24 16.11
N ARG A 140 -4.32 -15.38 17.08
CA ARG A 140 -4.99 -15.39 18.40
C ARG A 140 -6.51 -15.20 18.28
N GLU A 141 -6.95 -14.38 17.34
CA GLU A 141 -8.37 -14.09 17.08
C GLU A 141 -9.00 -15.05 16.04
N ASN A 142 -8.28 -16.09 15.62
CA ASN A 142 -8.70 -17.06 14.60
C ASN A 142 -9.04 -16.43 13.23
N ILE A 143 -8.37 -15.36 12.87
CA ILE A 143 -8.51 -14.70 11.56
C ILE A 143 -7.50 -15.31 10.59
N VAL A 144 -8.02 -15.90 9.50
CA VAL A 144 -7.18 -16.48 8.45
C VAL A 144 -6.80 -15.38 7.44
N LEU A 145 -5.49 -15.24 7.20
CA LEU A 145 -4.96 -14.26 6.26
C LEU A 145 -4.75 -14.89 4.89
N SER A 146 -5.02 -14.14 3.84
CA SER A 146 -4.97 -14.64 2.46
C SER A 146 -4.00 -13.90 1.56
N GLY A 147 -3.41 -12.84 2.04
CA GLY A 147 -2.64 -11.95 1.19
C GLY A 147 -1.26 -11.60 1.73
N GLU A 148 -0.59 -10.77 0.96
CA GLU A 148 0.76 -10.29 1.23
C GLU A 148 0.73 -9.13 2.23
N ASN A 149 1.83 -8.95 2.95
CA ASN A 149 1.99 -7.85 3.89
C ASN A 149 2.16 -6.54 3.12
N ARG A 150 1.30 -5.57 3.39
CA ARG A 150 1.39 -4.23 2.82
C ARG A 150 1.97 -3.27 3.85
N ILE A 151 3.05 -2.61 3.48
CA ILE A 151 3.64 -1.53 4.27
C ILE A 151 3.12 -0.23 3.68
N CYS A 152 2.31 0.49 4.45
CA CYS A 152 1.59 1.67 4.01
C CYS A 152 2.21 2.90 4.69
N ARG A 153 2.81 3.79 3.89
CA ARG A 153 3.45 5.03 4.35
C ARG A 153 2.55 6.21 4.02
N PHE A 154 2.20 7.00 5.03
CA PHE A 154 1.25 8.12 4.89
C PHE A 154 1.94 9.49 4.81
N ASP A 155 3.18 9.56 5.21
CA ASP A 155 3.92 10.82 5.30
C ASP A 155 5.10 10.87 4.34
N PRO A 156 5.47 12.07 3.86
CA PRO A 156 6.63 12.24 3.00
C PRO A 156 7.93 11.96 3.76
N PRO A 157 9.00 11.54 3.06
CA PRO A 157 10.26 11.11 3.69
C PRO A 157 11.00 12.25 4.44
N PHE A 158 10.72 13.50 4.12
CA PHE A 158 11.32 14.66 4.80
C PHE A 158 10.65 15.00 6.14
N LYS A 159 9.48 14.44 6.44
CA LYS A 159 8.85 14.59 7.77
C LYS A 159 9.73 13.93 8.83
N PRO A 160 9.94 14.56 10.00
CA PRO A 160 10.73 13.96 11.06
C PRO A 160 10.26 12.52 11.38
N GLY A 161 11.21 11.59 11.45
CA GLY A 161 10.90 10.15 11.55
C GLY A 161 9.92 9.82 12.67
N PHE A 162 10.10 10.41 13.85
CA PHE A 162 9.24 10.16 15.03
C PHE A 162 7.79 10.65 14.87
N LEU A 163 7.51 11.52 13.89
CA LEU A 163 6.17 12.02 13.56
C LEU A 163 5.52 11.26 12.41
N GLN A 164 6.26 10.42 11.70
CA GLN A 164 5.73 9.66 10.57
C GLN A 164 4.68 8.65 11.06
N TYR A 165 3.57 8.58 10.31
CA TYR A 165 2.49 7.63 10.53
C TYR A 165 2.52 6.55 9.46
N ASN A 166 2.44 5.30 9.86
CA ASN A 166 2.46 4.15 8.98
C ASN A 166 1.45 3.10 9.42
N GLU A 167 1.10 2.22 8.50
CA GLU A 167 0.27 1.06 8.79
C GLU A 167 0.84 -0.20 8.16
N ILE A 168 0.56 -1.34 8.77
CA ILE A 168 0.63 -2.66 8.13
C ILE A 168 -0.80 -3.09 7.84
N VAL A 169 -1.04 -3.50 6.61
CA VAL A 169 -2.36 -3.98 6.14
C VAL A 169 -2.19 -5.34 5.49
N ILE A 170 -2.99 -6.31 5.90
CA ILE A 170 -2.92 -7.68 5.38
C ILE A 170 -4.34 -8.16 5.02
N PRO A 171 -4.57 -8.62 3.78
CA PRO A 171 -5.86 -9.17 3.38
C PRO A 171 -6.27 -10.40 4.18
N VAL A 172 -7.55 -10.50 4.47
CA VAL A 172 -8.18 -11.63 5.18
C VAL A 172 -8.81 -12.57 4.16
N ALA A 173 -8.68 -13.87 4.39
CA ALA A 173 -9.38 -14.86 3.57
C ALA A 173 -10.90 -14.68 3.74
N THR A 174 -11.60 -14.43 2.65
CA THR A 174 -13.06 -14.51 2.64
C THR A 174 -13.45 -15.96 2.74
N SER A 175 -14.24 -16.30 3.76
CA SER A 175 -14.87 -17.62 3.84
C SER A 175 -15.75 -17.78 2.61
N VAL A 176 -15.37 -18.69 1.72
CA VAL A 176 -16.28 -19.13 0.66
C VAL A 176 -17.32 -19.99 1.36
N ASN A 177 -18.48 -19.41 1.64
CA ASN A 177 -19.66 -20.17 2.03
C ASN A 177 -20.30 -20.78 0.79
#